data_017a3280c912a84647c134b28df5b0c8
#
_entry.id   017a3280c912a84647c134b28df5b0c8
#
_cell.length_a   1.000
_cell.length_b   1.000
_cell.length_c   1.000
_cell.angle_alpha   90.00
_cell.angle_beta   90.00
_cell.angle_gamma   90.00
#
_symmetry.space_group_name_H-M   'P 1'
#
loop_
_entity.id
_entity.type
_entity.pdbx_description
1 polymer ?
#
loop_
_entity_poly.entity_id
_entity_poly.type
_entity_poly.pdbx_seq_one_letter_code
_entity_poly.pdbx_strand_id
1 'polypeptide(L)'
;YFQLFANKVLMFIHSKKTVNALFDKKTDTEQADFYDKKWNTWRWQMMFKIFFSRFVMGKWGRDPEFLKEVKVNVGSHIFDKAEQQLKSVAAQENFILKYNLTGGFGDLLPHYLQYNNFIKIKTNIDKLHLKQGFAQEAINEFGAFDAMNLSNIFEYMDDETFKETAQSLTAGLNKNGRMAYWNLMVTRQVSSIFENELFYQKELSEKLTAIDKGFFYNSF
;
A
#
# COMPACT_ATOMS: atom_id res chain seq x y z
N TYR A 1 -14.27 8.64 0.43
CA TYR A 1 -14.44 7.21 0.25
C TYR A 1 -14.41 6.46 1.58
N PHE A 2 -13.34 6.49 2.37
CA PHE A 2 -13.18 5.70 3.60
C PHE A 2 -14.24 5.98 4.66
N GLN A 3 -14.61 7.25 4.89
CA GLN A 3 -15.70 7.60 5.79
C GLN A 3 -17.06 7.07 5.32
N LEU A 4 -17.31 7.09 4.01
CA LEU A 4 -18.53 6.50 3.44
C LEU A 4 -18.53 4.98 3.65
N PHE A 5 -17.42 4.32 3.39
CA PHE A 5 -17.27 2.88 3.62
C PHE A 5 -17.48 2.54 5.10
N ALA A 6 -16.75 3.17 6.01
CA ALA A 6 -16.83 2.92 7.45
C ALA A 6 -18.24 3.21 8.03
N ASN A 7 -18.88 4.30 7.62
CA ASN A 7 -20.14 4.76 8.21
C ASN A 7 -21.40 4.24 7.51
N LYS A 8 -21.30 3.74 6.29
CA LYS A 8 -22.47 3.27 5.51
C LYS A 8 -22.36 1.79 5.17
N VAL A 9 -21.29 1.38 4.49
CA VAL A 9 -21.17 0.01 3.98
C VAL A 9 -20.83 -0.98 5.10
N LEU A 10 -19.78 -0.70 5.88
CA LEU A 10 -19.28 -1.60 6.91
C LEU A 10 -20.33 -1.85 8.02
N MET A 11 -21.14 -0.86 8.34
CA MET A 11 -22.20 -0.99 9.36
C MET A 11 -23.28 -2.02 9.01
N PHE A 12 -23.51 -2.32 7.74
CA PHE A 12 -24.39 -3.41 7.32
C PHE A 12 -23.74 -4.79 7.47
N ILE A 13 -22.41 -4.82 7.57
CA ILE A 13 -21.61 -6.06 7.64
C ILE A 13 -21.28 -6.37 9.09
N HIS A 14 -20.74 -5.39 9.81
CA HIS A 14 -20.28 -5.51 11.20
C HIS A 14 -20.78 -4.39 12.08
N SER A 15 -21.10 -4.71 13.34
CA SER A 15 -21.38 -3.68 14.35
C SER A 15 -20.10 -2.89 14.67
N LYS A 16 -20.25 -1.63 15.13
CA LYS A 16 -19.12 -0.82 15.62
C LYS A 16 -18.32 -1.55 16.71
N LYS A 17 -19.00 -2.31 17.57
CA LYS A 17 -18.36 -3.13 18.61
C LYS A 17 -17.46 -4.20 17.98
N THR A 18 -17.93 -4.87 16.95
CA THR A 18 -17.12 -5.91 16.22
C THR A 18 -15.91 -5.26 15.53
N VAL A 19 -16.11 -4.09 14.89
CA VAL A 19 -15.00 -3.37 14.24
C VAL A 19 -13.95 -2.94 15.26
N ASN A 20 -14.35 -2.39 16.39
CA ASN A 20 -13.39 -1.99 17.43
C ASN A 20 -12.68 -3.19 18.04
N ALA A 21 -13.41 -4.27 18.29
CA ALA A 21 -12.83 -5.51 18.83
C ALA A 21 -11.75 -6.14 17.94
N LEU A 22 -11.68 -5.80 16.64
CA LEU A 22 -10.58 -6.21 15.76
C LEU A 22 -9.22 -5.71 16.27
N PHE A 23 -9.21 -4.52 16.86
CA PHE A 23 -8.02 -3.80 17.32
C PHE A 23 -7.71 -4.01 18.82
N ASP A 24 -8.56 -4.72 19.55
CA ASP A 24 -8.29 -5.07 20.94
C ASP A 24 -7.10 -6.03 21.02
N LYS A 25 -6.33 -5.95 22.11
CA LYS A 25 -5.16 -6.81 22.33
C LYS A 25 -5.59 -8.27 22.46
N LYS A 26 -5.01 -9.14 21.65
CA LYS A 26 -5.25 -10.59 21.56
C LYS A 26 -3.94 -11.30 21.25
N THR A 27 -3.88 -12.58 21.57
CA THR A 27 -2.87 -13.51 21.05
C THR A 27 -3.14 -13.84 19.58
N ASP A 28 -2.17 -14.46 18.89
CA ASP A 28 -2.34 -14.90 17.50
C ASP A 28 -3.54 -15.86 17.35
N THR A 29 -3.68 -16.81 18.26
CA THR A 29 -4.80 -17.77 18.25
C THR A 29 -6.14 -17.06 18.45
N GLU A 30 -6.23 -16.14 19.40
CA GLU A 30 -7.46 -15.39 19.68
C GLU A 30 -7.81 -14.45 18.51
N GLN A 31 -6.81 -13.87 17.83
CA GLN A 31 -7.05 -13.02 16.67
C GLN A 31 -7.58 -13.84 15.48
N ALA A 32 -6.99 -15.01 15.22
CA ALA A 32 -7.47 -15.91 14.18
C ALA A 32 -8.90 -16.41 14.49
N ASP A 33 -9.15 -16.83 15.72
CA ASP A 33 -10.48 -17.23 16.20
C ASP A 33 -11.52 -16.10 16.08
N PHE A 34 -11.13 -14.87 16.41
CA PHE A 34 -12.00 -13.70 16.25
C PHE A 34 -12.36 -13.49 14.77
N TYR A 35 -11.37 -13.58 13.87
CA TYR A 35 -11.63 -13.48 12.45
C TYR A 35 -12.62 -14.57 11.99
N ASP A 36 -12.32 -15.83 12.25
CA ASP A 36 -13.12 -16.94 11.75
C ASP A 36 -14.55 -16.97 12.34
N LYS A 37 -14.71 -16.63 13.62
CA LYS A 37 -16.00 -16.73 14.32
C LYS A 37 -16.84 -15.45 14.30
N LYS A 38 -16.22 -14.26 14.13
CA LYS A 38 -16.91 -12.96 14.27
C LYS A 38 -16.79 -12.06 13.05
N TRP A 39 -15.66 -12.12 12.32
CA TRP A 39 -15.40 -11.23 11.21
C TRP A 39 -15.77 -11.83 9.86
N ASN A 40 -15.35 -13.07 9.57
CA ASN A 40 -15.55 -13.74 8.29
C ASN A 40 -17.00 -14.19 8.05
N THR A 41 -17.94 -13.24 8.07
CA THR A 41 -19.36 -13.47 7.82
C THR A 41 -19.65 -13.59 6.33
N TRP A 42 -20.79 -14.20 5.98
CA TRP A 42 -21.26 -14.28 4.60
C TRP A 42 -21.42 -12.88 3.97
N ARG A 43 -21.78 -11.85 4.78
CA ARG A 43 -21.91 -10.45 4.32
C ARG A 43 -20.54 -9.86 3.96
N TRP A 44 -19.51 -10.15 4.75
CA TRP A 44 -18.13 -9.75 4.48
C TRP A 44 -17.64 -10.35 3.16
N GLN A 45 -17.80 -11.65 2.98
CA GLN A 45 -17.43 -12.34 1.75
C GLN A 45 -18.20 -11.82 0.53
N MET A 46 -19.51 -11.57 0.68
CA MET A 46 -20.33 -11.03 -0.40
C MET A 46 -19.92 -9.62 -0.77
N MET A 47 -19.58 -8.77 0.20
CA MET A 47 -19.06 -7.42 -0.06
C MET A 47 -17.81 -7.47 -0.94
N PHE A 48 -16.84 -8.34 -0.61
CA PHE A 48 -15.65 -8.51 -1.43
C PHE A 48 -15.98 -8.99 -2.85
N LYS A 49 -16.84 -9.98 -3.00
CA LYS A 49 -17.27 -10.48 -4.31
C LYS A 49 -17.91 -9.39 -5.18
N ILE A 50 -18.76 -8.56 -4.57
CA ILE A 50 -19.42 -7.46 -5.29
C ILE A 50 -18.41 -6.37 -5.64
N PHE A 51 -17.62 -5.91 -4.65
CA PHE A 51 -16.68 -4.80 -4.83
C PHE A 51 -15.62 -5.11 -5.88
N PHE A 52 -15.08 -6.32 -5.87
CA PHE A 52 -14.06 -6.77 -6.82
C PHE A 52 -14.65 -7.53 -8.03
N SER A 53 -15.98 -7.45 -8.25
CA SER A 53 -16.56 -7.98 -9.48
C SER A 53 -16.04 -7.21 -10.69
N ARG A 54 -15.94 -7.89 -11.84
CA ARG A 54 -15.53 -7.26 -13.10
C ARG A 54 -16.39 -6.04 -13.47
N PHE A 55 -17.66 -6.06 -13.09
CA PHE A 55 -18.59 -4.96 -13.34
C PHE A 55 -18.23 -3.70 -12.52
N VAL A 56 -18.00 -3.86 -11.21
CA VAL A 56 -17.68 -2.72 -10.33
C VAL A 56 -16.27 -2.21 -10.61
N MET A 57 -15.30 -3.11 -10.77
CA MET A 57 -13.92 -2.75 -11.09
C MET A 57 -13.80 -2.07 -12.45
N GLY A 58 -14.52 -2.53 -13.47
CA GLY A 58 -14.49 -1.92 -14.81
C GLY A 58 -15.18 -0.57 -14.91
N LYS A 59 -16.19 -0.31 -14.05
CA LYS A 59 -16.96 0.95 -14.11
C LYS A 59 -16.45 2.03 -13.15
N TRP A 60 -15.96 1.64 -11.97
CA TRP A 60 -15.62 2.56 -10.88
C TRP A 60 -14.27 2.24 -10.22
N GLY A 61 -13.56 1.25 -10.73
CA GLY A 61 -12.29 0.81 -10.21
C GLY A 61 -11.10 1.55 -10.82
N ARG A 62 -10.12 0.77 -11.24
CA ARG A 62 -8.87 1.27 -11.84
C ARG A 62 -9.02 1.43 -13.34
N ASP A 63 -8.05 2.16 -13.94
CA ASP A 63 -7.90 2.31 -15.37
C ASP A 63 -8.03 0.95 -16.10
N PRO A 64 -8.84 0.83 -17.15
CA PRO A 64 -8.94 -0.38 -17.97
C PRO A 64 -7.61 -0.87 -18.51
N GLU A 65 -6.65 0.01 -18.78
CA GLU A 65 -5.31 -0.35 -19.25
C GLU A 65 -4.54 -1.15 -18.19
N PHE A 66 -4.61 -0.75 -16.92
CA PHE A 66 -4.03 -1.51 -15.82
C PHE A 66 -4.56 -2.94 -15.75
N LEU A 67 -5.87 -3.13 -15.99
CA LEU A 67 -6.50 -4.45 -15.91
C LEU A 67 -6.08 -5.38 -17.06
N LYS A 68 -5.53 -4.86 -18.15
CA LYS A 68 -5.01 -5.69 -19.26
C LYS A 68 -3.72 -6.40 -18.89
N GLU A 69 -2.87 -5.76 -18.08
CA GLU A 69 -1.58 -6.31 -17.65
C GLU A 69 -1.71 -7.32 -16.49
N VAL A 70 -2.86 -7.34 -15.79
CA VAL A 70 -3.08 -8.19 -14.63
C VAL A 70 -3.55 -9.59 -15.04
N LYS A 71 -2.70 -10.61 -14.81
CA LYS A 71 -2.98 -12.01 -15.13
C LYS A 71 -3.68 -12.80 -14.00
N VAL A 72 -3.87 -12.20 -12.82
CA VAL A 72 -4.46 -12.84 -11.65
C VAL A 72 -5.86 -12.31 -11.35
N ASN A 73 -6.67 -13.11 -10.63
CA ASN A 73 -7.96 -12.63 -10.15
C ASN A 73 -7.72 -11.63 -9.00
N VAL A 74 -7.87 -10.34 -9.32
CA VAL A 74 -7.65 -9.22 -8.38
C VAL A 74 -8.44 -9.41 -7.09
N GLY A 75 -9.70 -9.84 -7.21
CA GLY A 75 -10.59 -9.97 -6.05
C GLY A 75 -10.17 -11.06 -5.07
N SER A 76 -9.80 -12.24 -5.57
CA SER A 76 -9.33 -13.32 -4.70
C SER A 76 -8.00 -12.97 -4.06
N HIS A 77 -7.06 -12.40 -4.82
CA HIS A 77 -5.76 -12.00 -4.30
C HIS A 77 -5.86 -10.98 -3.15
N ILE A 78 -6.66 -9.92 -3.33
CA ILE A 78 -6.86 -8.92 -2.27
C ILE A 78 -7.62 -9.50 -1.08
N PHE A 79 -8.58 -10.41 -1.32
CA PHE A 79 -9.29 -11.08 -0.23
C PHE A 79 -8.34 -11.93 0.62
N ASP A 80 -7.49 -12.73 -0.01
CA ASP A 80 -6.52 -13.59 0.69
C ASP A 80 -5.52 -12.78 1.52
N LYS A 81 -5.03 -11.66 0.96
CA LYS A 81 -4.15 -10.72 1.69
C LYS A 81 -4.87 -10.06 2.87
N ALA A 82 -6.13 -9.64 2.66
CA ALA A 82 -6.95 -9.08 3.74
C ALA A 82 -7.23 -10.11 4.84
N GLU A 83 -7.52 -11.36 4.48
CA GLU A 83 -7.70 -12.45 5.44
C GLU A 83 -6.44 -12.69 6.27
N GLN A 84 -5.27 -12.82 5.63
CA GLN A 84 -3.99 -12.97 6.32
C GLN A 84 -3.73 -11.84 7.30
N GLN A 85 -3.94 -10.59 6.89
CA GLN A 85 -3.76 -9.43 7.75
C GLN A 85 -4.73 -9.42 8.93
N LEU A 86 -6.01 -9.68 8.69
CA LEU A 86 -7.05 -9.64 9.71
C LEU A 86 -6.96 -10.78 10.73
N LYS A 87 -6.41 -11.92 10.33
CA LYS A 87 -6.10 -13.07 11.22
C LYS A 87 -4.85 -12.86 12.06
N SER A 88 -3.98 -11.96 11.68
CA SER A 88 -2.72 -11.69 12.36
C SER A 88 -2.88 -10.62 13.45
N VAL A 89 -2.11 -10.74 14.54
CA VAL A 89 -1.98 -9.68 15.54
C VAL A 89 -1.47 -8.35 14.96
N ALA A 90 -0.83 -8.38 13.81
CA ALA A 90 -0.43 -7.16 13.08
C ALA A 90 -1.61 -6.26 12.72
N ALA A 91 -2.85 -6.80 12.61
CA ALA A 91 -4.05 -6.00 12.42
C ALA A 91 -4.29 -5.01 13.57
N GLN A 92 -3.95 -5.40 14.81
CA GLN A 92 -4.20 -4.60 16.02
C GLN A 92 -3.41 -3.29 16.01
N GLU A 93 -2.25 -3.26 15.37
CA GLU A 93 -1.35 -2.10 15.27
C GLU A 93 -1.35 -1.44 13.88
N ASN A 94 -2.26 -1.86 13.00
CA ASN A 94 -2.33 -1.34 11.65
C ASN A 94 -3.18 -0.07 11.58
N PHE A 95 -2.51 1.09 11.59
CA PHE A 95 -3.18 2.40 11.54
C PHE A 95 -3.91 2.64 10.20
N ILE A 96 -3.45 2.09 9.08
CA ILE A 96 -4.13 2.20 7.78
C ILE A 96 -5.45 1.43 7.83
N LEU A 97 -5.41 0.20 8.35
CA LEU A 97 -6.59 -0.62 8.53
C LEU A 97 -7.59 0.06 9.50
N LYS A 98 -7.10 0.62 10.61
CA LYS A 98 -7.92 1.37 11.57
C LYS A 98 -8.64 2.52 10.89
N TYR A 99 -7.91 3.34 10.14
CA TYR A 99 -8.49 4.47 9.42
C TYR A 99 -9.54 4.01 8.39
N ASN A 100 -9.24 2.98 7.62
CA ASN A 100 -10.13 2.46 6.59
C ASN A 100 -11.45 1.92 7.17
N LEU A 101 -11.39 1.27 8.34
CA LEU A 101 -12.54 0.61 8.95
C LEU A 101 -13.33 1.53 9.89
N THR A 102 -12.72 2.60 10.41
CA THR A 102 -13.37 3.48 11.42
C THR A 102 -13.51 4.93 10.98
N GLY A 103 -12.83 5.33 9.91
CA GLY A 103 -12.79 6.72 9.45
C GLY A 103 -11.80 7.62 10.21
N GLY A 104 -11.01 7.05 11.12
CA GLY A 104 -9.99 7.77 11.88
C GLY A 104 -8.91 6.84 12.43
N PHE A 105 -7.78 7.41 12.84
CA PHE A 105 -6.65 6.64 13.38
C PHE A 105 -6.85 6.22 14.85
N GLY A 106 -7.68 6.95 15.62
CA GLY A 106 -7.76 6.77 17.07
C GLY A 106 -6.37 6.93 17.71
N ASP A 107 -5.99 5.96 18.56
CA ASP A 107 -4.68 5.94 19.23
C ASP A 107 -3.55 5.38 18.34
N LEU A 108 -3.88 4.82 17.16
CA LEU A 108 -2.91 4.26 16.22
C LEU A 108 -2.44 5.33 15.23
N LEU A 109 -1.71 6.32 15.70
CA LEU A 109 -1.25 7.41 14.85
C LEU A 109 -0.12 6.94 13.90
N PRO A 110 -0.20 7.29 12.59
CA PRO A 110 0.91 7.10 11.68
C PRO A 110 2.12 7.94 12.14
N HIS A 111 3.31 7.52 11.73
CA HIS A 111 4.58 8.09 12.19
C HIS A 111 4.62 9.63 12.11
N TYR A 112 4.13 10.21 11.02
CA TYR A 112 4.15 11.66 10.81
C TYR A 112 3.15 12.45 11.68
N LEU A 113 2.14 11.79 12.27
CA LEU A 113 1.17 12.42 13.19
C LEU A 113 1.55 12.20 14.67
N GLN A 114 2.55 11.40 14.98
CA GLN A 114 3.08 11.29 16.34
C GLN A 114 3.69 12.63 16.75
N TYR A 115 3.41 13.11 17.97
CA TYR A 115 3.71 14.46 18.39
C TYR A 115 5.15 14.91 18.11
N ASN A 116 6.14 14.13 18.51
CA ASN A 116 7.55 14.48 18.31
C ASN A 116 7.95 14.56 16.84
N ASN A 117 7.40 13.69 16.00
CA ASN A 117 7.66 13.68 14.56
C ASN A 117 6.93 14.84 13.87
N PHE A 118 5.70 15.12 14.29
CA PHE A 118 4.94 16.27 13.80
C PHE A 118 5.69 17.58 14.06
N ILE A 119 6.22 17.77 15.28
CA ILE A 119 7.01 18.97 15.60
C ILE A 119 8.27 19.04 14.72
N LYS A 120 8.99 17.92 14.52
CA LYS A 120 10.16 17.89 13.62
C LYS A 120 9.78 18.27 12.18
N ILE A 121 8.68 17.78 11.68
CA ILE A 121 8.18 18.14 10.32
C ILE A 121 7.84 19.63 10.28
N LYS A 122 7.08 20.12 11.24
CA LYS A 122 6.65 21.52 11.31
C LYS A 122 7.85 22.49 11.35
N THR A 123 8.88 22.17 12.11
CA THR A 123 10.09 23.02 12.24
C THR A 123 11.01 22.97 11.03
N ASN A 124 10.82 22.01 10.11
CA ASN A 124 11.61 21.86 8.88
C ASN A 124 10.73 21.94 7.62
N ILE A 125 9.58 22.55 7.72
CA ILE A 125 8.61 22.60 6.60
C ILE A 125 9.16 23.39 5.39
N ASP A 126 10.06 24.32 5.64
CA ASP A 126 10.79 25.08 4.64
C ASP A 126 11.67 24.24 3.71
N LYS A 127 12.03 23.02 4.15
CA LYS A 127 12.79 22.04 3.36
C LYS A 127 11.91 21.19 2.43
N LEU A 128 10.59 21.33 2.51
CA LEU A 128 9.65 20.61 1.66
C LEU A 128 9.38 21.39 0.39
N HIS A 129 9.76 20.83 -0.74
CA HIS A 129 9.48 21.38 -2.06
C HIS A 129 8.37 20.56 -2.73
N LEU A 130 7.29 21.22 -3.14
CA LEU A 130 6.17 20.61 -3.85
C LEU A 130 6.30 20.90 -5.33
N LYS A 131 6.30 19.84 -6.15
CA LYS A 131 6.33 19.94 -7.61
C LYS A 131 5.22 19.07 -8.20
N GLN A 132 4.44 19.66 -9.08
CA GLN A 132 3.52 18.93 -9.94
C GLN A 132 4.25 18.51 -11.22
N GLY A 133 4.21 17.22 -11.56
CA GLY A 133 4.85 16.69 -12.75
C GLY A 133 5.32 15.24 -12.55
N PHE A 134 6.09 14.76 -13.49
CA PHE A 134 6.68 13.42 -13.43
C PHE A 134 7.93 13.41 -12.55
N ALA A 135 8.24 12.24 -11.98
CA ALA A 135 9.39 12.07 -11.07
C ALA A 135 10.73 12.47 -11.74
N GLN A 136 10.91 12.17 -13.03
CA GLN A 136 12.11 12.54 -13.78
C GLN A 136 12.30 14.06 -13.92
N GLU A 137 11.22 14.84 -13.90
CA GLU A 137 11.31 16.30 -13.97
C GLU A 137 11.88 16.91 -12.68
N ALA A 138 11.72 16.21 -11.55
CA ALA A 138 12.34 16.64 -10.30
C ALA A 138 13.87 16.56 -10.38
N ILE A 139 14.42 15.57 -11.11
CA ILE A 139 15.87 15.43 -11.32
C ILE A 139 16.41 16.63 -12.12
N ASN A 140 15.68 17.07 -13.14
CA ASN A 140 16.08 18.22 -13.95
C ASN A 140 16.10 19.52 -13.14
N GLU A 141 15.22 19.64 -12.14
CA GLU A 141 15.11 20.87 -11.34
C GLU A 141 16.00 20.87 -10.10
N PHE A 142 16.07 19.74 -9.40
CA PHE A 142 16.75 19.64 -8.09
C PHE A 142 18.08 18.88 -8.15
N GLY A 143 18.44 18.30 -9.28
CA GLY A 143 19.63 17.47 -9.43
C GLY A 143 19.43 16.03 -8.95
N ALA A 144 20.53 15.32 -8.75
CA ALA A 144 20.51 13.93 -8.34
C ALA A 144 20.13 13.75 -6.85
N PHE A 145 19.52 12.60 -6.53
CA PHE A 145 19.00 12.29 -5.20
C PHE A 145 19.77 11.14 -4.54
N ASP A 146 19.91 11.17 -3.23
CA ASP A 146 20.43 10.07 -2.43
C ASP A 146 19.39 8.97 -2.19
N ALA A 147 18.09 9.34 -2.21
CA ALA A 147 16.99 8.41 -2.02
C ALA A 147 15.75 8.84 -2.81
N MET A 148 15.08 7.88 -3.42
CA MET A 148 13.81 8.07 -4.12
C MET A 148 12.77 7.10 -3.55
N ASN A 149 11.61 7.61 -3.16
CA ASN A 149 10.43 6.81 -2.87
C ASN A 149 9.45 7.01 -4.02
N LEU A 150 9.32 6.00 -4.86
CA LEU A 150 8.61 6.08 -6.14
C LEU A 150 7.20 5.48 -6.09
N SER A 151 6.74 5.07 -4.89
CA SER A 151 5.43 4.45 -4.75
C SER A 151 5.27 3.24 -5.71
N ASN A 152 4.14 3.10 -6.36
CA ASN A 152 3.86 2.04 -7.34
C ASN A 152 3.75 2.58 -8.78
N ILE A 153 4.55 3.59 -9.12
CA ILE A 153 4.44 4.28 -10.43
C ILE A 153 4.67 3.34 -11.61
N PHE A 154 5.54 2.34 -11.45
CA PHE A 154 5.93 1.45 -12.53
C PHE A 154 4.85 0.47 -12.98
N GLU A 155 3.85 0.21 -12.12
CA GLU A 155 2.75 -0.70 -12.46
C GLU A 155 1.82 -0.19 -13.56
N TYR A 156 1.82 1.12 -13.79
CA TYR A 156 0.95 1.80 -14.76
C TYR A 156 1.64 2.06 -16.09
N MET A 157 2.86 1.58 -16.27
CA MET A 157 3.68 1.78 -17.44
C MET A 157 3.72 0.52 -18.30
N ASP A 158 3.69 0.68 -19.62
CA ASP A 158 4.11 -0.38 -20.54
C ASP A 158 5.61 -0.62 -20.44
N ASP A 159 6.12 -1.63 -21.14
CA ASP A 159 7.52 -2.04 -21.05
C ASP A 159 8.49 -0.97 -21.54
N GLU A 160 8.12 -0.20 -22.56
CA GLU A 160 8.96 0.87 -23.13
C GLU A 160 9.04 2.04 -22.17
N THR A 161 7.88 2.58 -21.74
CA THR A 161 7.79 3.66 -20.76
C THR A 161 8.47 3.29 -19.43
N PHE A 162 8.34 2.04 -18.99
CA PHE A 162 9.02 1.57 -17.79
C PHE A 162 10.55 1.65 -17.94
N LYS A 163 11.10 1.19 -19.06
CA LYS A 163 12.54 1.23 -19.30
C LYS A 163 13.08 2.65 -19.37
N GLU A 164 12.42 3.54 -20.11
CA GLU A 164 12.82 4.95 -20.24
C GLU A 164 12.77 5.67 -18.88
N THR A 165 11.68 5.48 -18.12
CA THR A 165 11.53 6.06 -16.80
C THR A 165 12.57 5.53 -15.82
N ALA A 166 12.79 4.21 -15.80
CA ALA A 166 13.80 3.58 -14.97
C ALA A 166 15.21 4.08 -15.29
N GLN A 167 15.54 4.25 -16.58
CA GLN A 167 16.82 4.80 -17.01
C GLN A 167 17.01 6.25 -16.51
N SER A 168 16.02 7.10 -16.70
CA SER A 168 16.07 8.47 -16.25
C SER A 168 16.22 8.59 -14.72
N LEU A 169 15.47 7.80 -13.97
CA LEU A 169 15.54 7.80 -12.51
C LEU A 169 16.87 7.22 -11.99
N THR A 170 17.41 6.19 -12.63
CA THR A 170 18.72 5.63 -12.28
C THR A 170 19.83 6.63 -12.51
N ALA A 171 19.82 7.33 -13.64
CA ALA A 171 20.78 8.42 -13.92
C ALA A 171 20.69 9.60 -12.93
N GLY A 172 19.52 9.78 -12.29
CA GLY A 172 19.29 10.78 -11.25
C GLY A 172 19.64 10.33 -9.84
N LEU A 173 20.24 9.14 -9.63
CA LEU A 173 20.75 8.70 -8.33
C LEU A 173 22.20 9.11 -8.11
N ASN A 174 22.48 9.62 -6.92
CA ASN A 174 23.84 9.79 -6.45
C ASN A 174 24.50 8.41 -6.23
N LYS A 175 25.83 8.40 -6.18
CA LYS A 175 26.60 7.21 -5.82
C LYS A 175 26.14 6.64 -4.48
N ASN A 176 25.81 5.35 -4.43
CA ASN A 176 25.19 4.65 -3.30
C ASN A 176 23.77 5.12 -2.96
N GLY A 177 23.12 5.85 -3.85
CA GLY A 177 21.71 6.21 -3.72
C GLY A 177 20.79 4.99 -3.72
N ARG A 178 19.57 5.16 -3.23
CA ARG A 178 18.58 4.08 -3.10
C ARG A 178 17.26 4.46 -3.72
N MET A 179 16.62 3.50 -4.39
CA MET A 179 15.23 3.59 -4.81
C MET A 179 14.38 2.62 -3.99
N ALA A 180 13.24 3.10 -3.50
CA ALA A 180 12.19 2.27 -2.92
C ALA A 180 10.93 2.43 -3.77
N TYR A 181 10.35 1.32 -4.17
CA TYR A 181 9.08 1.26 -4.89
C TYR A 181 8.43 -0.09 -4.60
N TRP A 182 7.15 -0.21 -4.88
CA TRP A 182 6.42 -1.44 -4.63
C TRP A 182 5.50 -1.81 -5.79
N ASN A 183 5.26 -3.10 -5.89
CA ASN A 183 4.43 -3.71 -6.92
C ASN A 183 3.21 -4.38 -6.29
N LEU A 184 2.03 -4.14 -6.82
CA LEU A 184 0.80 -4.81 -6.39
C LEU A 184 0.55 -6.08 -7.18
N MET A 185 0.48 -5.99 -8.50
CA MET A 185 0.10 -7.10 -9.39
C MET A 185 0.99 -7.23 -10.63
N VAL A 186 1.60 -6.14 -11.08
CA VAL A 186 2.52 -6.13 -12.21
C VAL A 186 3.93 -6.01 -11.65
N THR A 187 4.70 -7.09 -11.74
CA THR A 187 6.08 -7.10 -11.22
C THR A 187 6.98 -6.32 -12.15
N ARG A 188 7.52 -5.23 -11.65
CA ARG A 188 8.54 -4.40 -12.30
C ARG A 188 9.77 -4.37 -11.41
N GLN A 189 10.95 -4.69 -11.96
CA GLN A 189 12.20 -4.69 -11.21
C GLN A 189 13.27 -3.90 -11.97
N VAL A 190 13.59 -2.71 -11.49
CA VAL A 190 14.54 -1.79 -12.13
C VAL A 190 15.94 -2.41 -12.22
N SER A 191 16.38 -3.10 -11.17
CA SER A 191 17.68 -3.77 -11.15
C SER A 191 17.85 -4.88 -12.20
N SER A 192 16.76 -5.45 -12.73
CA SER A 192 16.87 -6.42 -13.83
C SER A 192 17.22 -5.79 -15.18
N ILE A 193 17.06 -4.46 -15.30
CA ILE A 193 17.45 -3.69 -16.49
C ILE A 193 18.88 -3.18 -16.35
N PHE A 194 19.32 -2.89 -15.13
CA PHE A 194 20.61 -2.25 -14.80
C PHE A 194 21.43 -3.13 -13.85
N GLU A 195 21.62 -4.40 -14.20
CA GLU A 195 22.26 -5.42 -13.35
C GLU A 195 23.69 -5.06 -12.89
N ASN A 196 24.41 -4.24 -13.65
CA ASN A 196 25.77 -3.81 -13.29
C ASN A 196 25.81 -2.52 -12.47
N GLU A 197 24.70 -1.82 -12.33
CA GLU A 197 24.63 -0.51 -11.68
C GLU A 197 23.80 -0.56 -10.40
N LEU A 198 22.77 -1.41 -10.36
CA LEU A 198 21.81 -1.50 -9.27
C LEU A 198 21.73 -2.91 -8.68
N PHE A 199 21.74 -2.97 -7.34
CA PHE A 199 21.61 -4.22 -6.62
C PHE A 199 20.26 -4.31 -5.93
N TYR A 200 19.48 -5.34 -6.24
CA TYR A 200 18.24 -5.63 -5.53
C TYR A 200 18.52 -6.10 -4.10
N GLN A 201 18.02 -5.35 -3.14
CA GLN A 201 18.17 -5.66 -1.70
C GLN A 201 17.11 -6.67 -1.25
N LYS A 202 17.21 -7.92 -1.73
CA LYS A 202 16.18 -8.96 -1.56
C LYS A 202 15.74 -9.14 -0.10
N GLU A 203 16.69 -9.35 0.81
CA GLU A 203 16.36 -9.57 2.24
C GLU A 203 15.65 -8.37 2.88
N LEU A 204 16.06 -7.14 2.51
CA LEU A 204 15.40 -5.93 2.97
C LEU A 204 14.00 -5.81 2.39
N SER A 205 13.82 -6.10 1.11
CA SER A 205 12.54 -6.11 0.42
C SER A 205 11.55 -7.09 1.08
N GLU A 206 11.99 -8.32 1.35
CA GLU A 206 11.18 -9.33 2.03
C GLU A 206 10.76 -8.88 3.44
N LYS A 207 11.68 -8.27 4.21
CA LYS A 207 11.37 -7.70 5.54
C LYS A 207 10.35 -6.57 5.45
N LEU A 208 10.51 -5.64 4.50
CA LEU A 208 9.58 -4.52 4.31
C LEU A 208 8.20 -5.01 3.87
N THR A 209 8.14 -5.98 2.98
CA THR A 209 6.88 -6.62 2.56
C THR A 209 6.15 -7.25 3.74
N ALA A 210 6.87 -7.93 4.64
CA ALA A 210 6.28 -8.60 5.80
C ALA A 210 5.69 -7.63 6.84
N ILE A 211 6.21 -6.41 6.95
CA ILE A 211 5.75 -5.40 7.92
C ILE A 211 4.88 -4.30 7.29
N ASP A 212 4.62 -4.39 5.99
CA ASP A 212 3.84 -3.38 5.28
C ASP A 212 2.42 -3.26 5.84
N LYS A 213 2.08 -2.06 6.29
CA LYS A 213 0.74 -1.74 6.81
C LYS A 213 -0.31 -1.64 5.69
N GLY A 214 0.11 -1.44 4.46
CA GLY A 214 -0.74 -1.49 3.28
C GLY A 214 -1.16 -2.91 2.89
N PHE A 215 -0.38 -3.92 3.28
CA PHE A 215 -0.52 -5.39 3.13
C PHE A 215 -1.00 -5.92 1.77
N PHE A 216 -1.39 -5.05 0.85
CA PHE A 216 -1.85 -5.45 -0.49
C PHE A 216 -0.71 -5.70 -1.46
N TYR A 217 0.43 -5.07 -1.23
CA TYR A 217 1.57 -5.15 -2.13
C TYR A 217 2.28 -6.51 -2.05
N ASN A 218 2.80 -6.95 -3.20
CA ASN A 218 3.48 -8.25 -3.29
C ASN A 218 4.96 -8.15 -3.01
N SER A 219 5.56 -7.02 -3.38
CA SER A 219 7.00 -6.80 -3.21
C SER A 219 7.33 -5.32 -3.13
N PHE A 220 8.37 -5.03 -2.41
CA PHE A 220 9.07 -3.75 -2.39
C PHE A 220 10.34 -3.87 -3.19
#